data_f9e1dadddef2490d9da43623fcbe6b32
#
_entry.id   f9e1dadddef2490d9da43623fcbe6b32
#
_cell.length_a   1.000
_cell.length_b   1.000
_cell.length_c   1.000
_cell.angle_alpha   90.00
_cell.angle_beta   90.00
_cell.angle_gamma   90.00
#
_symmetry.space_group_name_H-M   'P 1'
#
loop_
_entity.id
_entity.type
_entity.pdbx_description
1 polymer ?
#
loop_
_entity_poly.entity_id
_entity_poly.type
_entity_poly.pdbx_seq_one_letter_code
_entity_poly.pdbx_strand_id
1 'polypeptide(L)'
;MSPCLLLRHGRFVMAFAALLAAAHAAMPPPRHLFLDPGLLTETMGATLTVNPAARRETVIVVDRPWEQHLISFFLTVREEQGKLRMWYVCRDGYGTPGSEANLAYAESTNGIHWVKPELGLYEYHGSKANNLLGLHSLEGVVFQDPNQPPEERYTYVSTGKPNSSSKSELGATGLYRYYSADGLRWKRDEKPLIQGGSDTQNVVWWDEHRKEYVMIVRGWNVDPKRRKVSRLALSTLKETAAVKPLGTGFGNYFHHEIPTILLCDDQDPSRTDIYNMSAQPYILDTRWYVGFPTFLRRSAKTDAPGWRGRHMGPAEVQFVGSADSIAWHRYDRRAYAPPGIAAPAKKNMTFMGVGMILRGDEIWQYGTEFETVHGDVEARQKKADGSIVRYVQRVDGFVSLDTGNVAGSARTRLVKITGNQLILNLDTGALGEMRVGLVDANGQAVPGFSADDCVPLEYNGTSATVTWNRGNNLSAFVGRELALEFRSNRTKLYSFRFE
;
A
#
# COMPACT_ATOMS: atom_id res chain seq x y z
N MET A 1 -44.72 9.91 -75.69
CA MET A 1 -44.34 8.51 -75.43
C MET A 1 -42.94 8.52 -74.87
N SER A 2 -42.81 8.55 -73.57
CA SER A 2 -41.50 8.54 -72.90
C SER A 2 -41.44 7.35 -71.96
N PRO A 3 -40.34 6.60 -71.89
CA PRO A 3 -40.18 5.56 -70.91
C PRO A 3 -39.55 6.09 -69.64
N CYS A 4 -40.09 5.63 -68.54
CA CYS A 4 -39.71 5.91 -67.16
C CYS A 4 -38.37 5.23 -66.82
N LEU A 5 -37.41 5.99 -66.34
CA LEU A 5 -36.13 5.50 -65.85
C LEU A 5 -36.25 5.26 -64.32
N LEU A 6 -36.12 3.97 -63.90
CA LEU A 6 -36.01 3.57 -62.50
C LEU A 6 -34.56 3.74 -62.01
N LEU A 7 -34.32 4.67 -61.12
CA LEU A 7 -33.06 4.82 -60.36
C LEU A 7 -33.06 3.87 -59.15
N ARG A 8 -32.23 2.86 -59.20
CA ARG A 8 -31.88 2.01 -58.05
C ARG A 8 -30.89 2.76 -57.15
N HIS A 9 -31.28 3.06 -55.93
CA HIS A 9 -30.38 3.57 -54.88
C HIS A 9 -29.60 2.41 -54.28
N GLY A 10 -28.33 2.28 -54.61
CA GLY A 10 -27.37 1.42 -53.91
C GLY A 10 -26.93 2.09 -52.62
N ARG A 11 -27.27 1.49 -51.48
CA ARG A 11 -26.71 1.87 -50.17
C ARG A 11 -25.32 1.29 -50.06
N PHE A 12 -24.30 2.18 -50.13
CA PHE A 12 -22.95 1.85 -49.71
C PHE A 12 -22.90 1.88 -48.18
N VAL A 13 -22.76 0.72 -47.55
CA VAL A 13 -22.43 0.59 -46.13
C VAL A 13 -20.91 0.65 -46.07
N MET A 14 -20.36 1.81 -45.70
CA MET A 14 -18.96 1.93 -45.29
C MET A 14 -18.83 1.33 -43.88
N ALA A 15 -18.25 0.15 -43.80
CA ALA A 15 -17.77 -0.41 -42.52
C ALA A 15 -16.50 0.35 -42.10
N PHE A 16 -16.60 1.26 -41.14
CA PHE A 16 -15.47 1.81 -40.43
C PHE A 16 -14.94 0.74 -39.48
N ALA A 17 -13.93 -0.02 -39.92
CA ALA A 17 -13.10 -0.82 -39.04
C ALA A 17 -12.19 0.14 -38.28
N ALA A 18 -12.60 0.54 -37.07
CA ALA A 18 -11.72 1.19 -36.12
C ALA A 18 -10.68 0.18 -35.62
N LEU A 19 -9.48 0.20 -36.20
CA LEU A 19 -8.31 -0.45 -35.62
C LEU A 19 -7.99 0.28 -34.32
N LEU A 20 -8.42 -0.28 -33.20
CA LEU A 20 -7.87 0.01 -31.88
C LEU A 20 -6.44 -0.60 -31.84
N ALA A 21 -5.47 0.12 -32.34
CA ALA A 21 -4.07 -0.10 -31.99
C ALA A 21 -3.94 0.26 -30.49
N ALA A 22 -4.05 -0.74 -29.61
CA ALA A 22 -3.58 -0.61 -28.25
C ALA A 22 -2.07 -0.34 -28.35
N ALA A 23 -1.71 0.92 -28.24
CA ALA A 23 -0.32 1.30 -28.01
C ALA A 23 0.10 0.57 -26.74
N HIS A 24 0.92 -0.48 -26.88
CA HIS A 24 1.67 -1.01 -25.75
C HIS A 24 2.58 0.14 -25.32
N ALA A 25 2.17 0.89 -24.31
CA ALA A 25 3.07 1.81 -23.63
C ALA A 25 4.25 0.95 -23.19
N ALA A 26 5.44 1.27 -23.73
CA ALA A 26 6.66 0.59 -23.33
C ALA A 26 6.73 0.63 -21.81
N MET A 27 6.96 -0.52 -21.18
CA MET A 27 7.12 -0.57 -19.73
C MET A 27 8.19 0.44 -19.33
N PRO A 28 7.97 1.23 -18.29
CA PRO A 28 8.97 2.21 -17.85
C PRO A 28 10.28 1.46 -17.51
N PRO A 29 11.43 2.12 -17.70
CA PRO A 29 12.71 1.49 -17.43
C PRO A 29 12.77 0.96 -16.01
N PRO A 30 13.38 -0.23 -15.83
CA PRO A 30 13.47 -0.87 -14.52
C PRO A 30 14.11 0.06 -13.48
N ARG A 31 13.44 0.17 -12.32
CA ARG A 31 13.97 0.92 -11.18
C ARG A 31 14.73 -0.01 -10.26
N HIS A 32 15.91 0.42 -9.83
CA HIS A 32 16.69 -0.24 -8.79
C HIS A 32 16.45 0.50 -7.47
N LEU A 33 15.58 -0.08 -6.63
CA LEU A 33 15.24 0.45 -5.32
C LEU A 33 16.03 -0.27 -4.24
N PHE A 34 16.34 0.41 -3.16
CA PHE A 34 17.00 -0.19 -2.00
C PHE A 34 16.02 -0.99 -1.11
N LEU A 35 15.00 -1.57 -1.73
CA LEU A 35 14.04 -2.45 -1.07
C LEU A 35 14.54 -3.90 -0.94
N ASP A 36 15.55 -4.27 -1.71
CA ASP A 36 16.30 -5.51 -1.56
C ASP A 36 17.69 -5.20 -0.96
N PRO A 37 17.93 -5.51 0.33
CA PRO A 37 19.25 -5.32 0.92
C PRO A 37 20.37 -6.07 0.19
N GLY A 38 20.05 -7.18 -0.49
CA GLY A 38 20.99 -7.94 -1.32
C GLY A 38 21.42 -7.23 -2.61
N LEU A 39 20.86 -6.06 -2.91
CA LEU A 39 21.37 -5.20 -3.98
C LEU A 39 22.79 -4.71 -3.69
N LEU A 40 23.13 -4.49 -2.41
CA LEU A 40 24.44 -4.01 -1.98
C LEU A 40 25.31 -5.18 -1.52
N THR A 41 26.52 -5.30 -2.08
CA THR A 41 27.52 -6.31 -1.69
C THR A 41 28.51 -5.78 -0.68
N GLU A 42 28.77 -4.46 -0.71
CA GLU A 42 29.74 -3.79 0.16
C GLU A 42 29.17 -2.44 0.59
N THR A 43 29.34 -2.09 1.86
CA THR A 43 29.02 -0.75 2.38
C THR A 43 30.07 -0.34 3.41
N MET A 44 30.52 0.90 3.35
CA MET A 44 31.42 1.51 4.32
C MET A 44 30.94 2.92 4.61
N GLY A 45 30.55 3.20 5.85
CA GLY A 45 30.02 4.51 6.24
C GLY A 45 28.69 4.89 5.57
N ALA A 46 27.99 3.90 4.97
CA ALA A 46 26.69 4.06 4.34
C ALA A 46 25.69 3.05 4.93
N THR A 47 24.43 3.48 5.11
CA THR A 47 23.39 2.68 5.75
C THR A 47 22.06 2.82 5.02
N LEU A 48 21.26 1.75 5.00
CA LEU A 48 19.87 1.80 4.51
C LEU A 48 18.96 2.40 5.58
N THR A 49 18.26 3.45 5.21
CA THR A 49 17.45 4.27 6.12
C THR A 49 16.02 4.40 5.60
N VAL A 50 15.02 4.14 6.43
CA VAL A 50 13.62 4.44 6.11
C VAL A 50 13.40 5.95 6.17
N ASN A 51 12.71 6.51 5.18
CA ASN A 51 12.34 7.91 5.18
C ASN A 51 10.86 8.03 5.55
N PRO A 52 10.54 8.67 6.69
CA PRO A 52 9.15 8.90 7.09
C PRO A 52 8.39 9.72 6.06
N ALA A 53 7.13 9.35 5.82
CA ALA A 53 6.25 10.15 5.00
C ALA A 53 5.90 11.47 5.72
N ALA A 54 5.89 12.56 4.96
CA ALA A 54 5.51 13.86 5.49
C ALA A 54 3.98 13.90 5.71
N ARG A 55 3.56 14.07 6.97
CA ARG A 55 2.17 14.34 7.32
C ARG A 55 1.73 15.68 6.72
N ARG A 56 0.60 15.69 6.05
CA ARG A 56 -0.02 16.88 5.45
C ARG A 56 -1.39 17.15 6.09
N GLU A 57 -2.35 17.55 5.30
CA GLU A 57 -3.66 17.96 5.76
C GLU A 57 -4.49 16.77 6.30
N THR A 58 -5.34 17.08 7.28
CA THR A 58 -6.48 16.23 7.60
C THR A 58 -7.54 16.47 6.54
N VAL A 59 -7.91 15.41 5.81
CA VAL A 59 -8.79 15.51 4.63
C VAL A 59 -10.22 15.06 4.90
N ILE A 60 -10.44 14.18 5.88
CA ILE A 60 -11.78 13.77 6.34
C ILE A 60 -11.78 13.74 7.86
N VAL A 61 -12.82 14.32 8.43
CA VAL A 61 -13.12 14.32 9.87
C VAL A 61 -14.52 13.75 10.11
N VAL A 62 -14.80 13.39 11.36
CA VAL A 62 -16.15 13.03 11.81
C VAL A 62 -17.05 14.26 11.70
N ASP A 63 -17.99 14.25 10.77
CA ASP A 63 -18.96 15.34 10.54
C ASP A 63 -20.36 14.84 10.15
N ARG A 64 -20.59 13.51 10.21
CA ARG A 64 -21.85 12.86 9.86
C ARG A 64 -22.39 12.02 11.02
N PRO A 65 -23.75 11.86 11.13
CA PRO A 65 -24.33 11.04 12.20
C PRO A 65 -23.82 9.59 12.24
N TRP A 66 -23.59 8.99 11.08
CA TRP A 66 -23.08 7.61 10.98
C TRP A 66 -21.58 7.45 11.27
N GLU A 67 -20.89 8.52 11.61
CA GLU A 67 -19.47 8.56 12.00
C GLU A 67 -19.27 8.88 13.49
N GLN A 68 -20.34 9.09 14.26
CA GLN A 68 -20.32 9.67 15.61
C GLN A 68 -19.60 8.83 16.69
N HIS A 69 -19.16 7.63 16.34
CA HIS A 69 -18.28 6.86 17.21
C HIS A 69 -16.85 6.82 16.63
N LEU A 70 -16.71 6.52 15.33
CA LEU A 70 -15.38 6.27 14.77
C LEU A 70 -15.37 6.36 13.24
N ILE A 71 -14.41 7.09 12.68
CA ILE A 71 -13.85 6.78 11.36
C ILE A 71 -12.75 5.74 11.60
N SER A 72 -12.93 4.51 11.10
CA SER A 72 -12.16 3.35 11.51
C SER A 72 -10.81 3.24 10.77
N PHE A 73 -10.09 2.15 11.01
CA PHE A 73 -8.68 1.96 10.66
C PHE A 73 -8.42 1.77 9.16
N PHE A 74 -9.41 1.26 8.40
CA PHE A 74 -9.16 0.73 7.07
C PHE A 74 -9.79 1.61 6.01
N LEU A 75 -8.99 1.91 4.99
CA LEU A 75 -9.45 2.69 3.84
C LEU A 75 -8.71 2.27 2.57
N THR A 76 -9.32 2.57 1.44
CA THR A 76 -8.72 2.43 0.12
C THR A 76 -8.89 3.73 -0.64
N VAL A 77 -7.85 4.20 -1.33
CA VAL A 77 -7.93 5.33 -2.26
C VAL A 77 -7.44 4.90 -3.64
N ARG A 78 -8.19 5.28 -4.66
CA ARG A 78 -7.84 5.04 -6.06
C ARG A 78 -8.08 6.28 -6.90
N GLU A 79 -7.27 6.45 -7.92
CA GLU A 79 -7.52 7.46 -8.96
C GLU A 79 -8.06 6.79 -10.20
N GLU A 80 -9.18 7.28 -10.70
CA GLU A 80 -9.87 6.73 -11.86
C GLU A 80 -10.50 7.87 -12.66
N GLN A 81 -10.19 7.96 -13.94
CA GLN A 81 -10.76 8.96 -14.85
C GLN A 81 -10.62 10.42 -14.33
N GLY A 82 -9.46 10.74 -13.73
CA GLY A 82 -9.17 12.07 -13.18
C GLY A 82 -9.88 12.40 -11.86
N LYS A 83 -10.53 11.44 -11.24
CA LYS A 83 -11.20 11.56 -9.93
C LYS A 83 -10.55 10.61 -8.94
N LEU A 84 -10.29 11.08 -7.72
CA LEU A 84 -9.92 10.23 -6.60
C LEU A 84 -11.17 9.73 -5.91
N ARG A 85 -11.17 8.45 -5.60
CA ARG A 85 -12.25 7.73 -4.93
C ARG A 85 -11.72 7.12 -3.66
N MET A 86 -12.45 7.28 -2.57
CA MET A 86 -12.09 6.73 -1.26
C MET A 86 -13.22 5.89 -0.71
N TRP A 87 -12.89 4.69 -0.28
CA TRP A 87 -13.76 3.83 0.53
C TRP A 87 -13.17 3.77 1.94
N TYR A 88 -13.96 4.12 2.93
CA TYR A 88 -13.53 4.16 4.32
C TYR A 88 -14.60 3.60 5.25
N VAL A 89 -14.19 3.15 6.40
CA VAL A 89 -15.09 2.53 7.38
C VAL A 89 -15.52 3.54 8.41
N CYS A 90 -16.82 3.57 8.73
CA CYS A 90 -17.39 4.41 9.78
C CYS A 90 -18.28 3.61 10.73
N ARG A 91 -18.47 4.14 11.94
CA ARG A 91 -19.35 3.60 12.98
C ARG A 91 -20.04 4.73 13.72
N ASP A 92 -21.32 4.55 14.04
CA ASP A 92 -22.08 5.46 14.90
C ASP A 92 -22.08 5.05 16.38
N GLY A 93 -21.68 3.80 16.67
CA GLY A 93 -21.55 3.27 18.02
C GLY A 93 -20.76 1.96 18.07
N TYR A 94 -20.57 1.42 19.26
CA TYR A 94 -19.91 0.14 19.48
C TYR A 94 -20.54 -0.64 20.63
N GLY A 95 -21.23 -1.73 20.29
CA GLY A 95 -21.91 -2.57 21.27
C GLY A 95 -23.16 -1.92 21.91
N THR A 96 -23.65 -0.84 21.32
CA THR A 96 -24.91 -0.20 21.66
C THR A 96 -26.01 -0.79 20.79
N PRO A 97 -27.17 -1.17 21.33
CA PRO A 97 -28.30 -1.64 20.52
C PRO A 97 -28.67 -0.63 19.43
N GLY A 98 -28.83 -1.10 18.18
CA GLY A 98 -29.16 -0.26 17.04
C GLY A 98 -27.98 0.51 16.42
N SER A 99 -26.76 0.41 16.97
CA SER A 99 -25.60 1.01 16.36
C SER A 99 -25.13 0.25 15.12
N GLU A 100 -24.67 0.99 14.11
CA GLU A 100 -24.25 0.46 12.83
C GLU A 100 -22.78 0.72 12.53
N ALA A 101 -22.23 -0.14 11.69
CA ALA A 101 -20.93 0.05 11.07
C ALA A 101 -21.08 -0.16 9.57
N ASN A 102 -20.56 0.75 8.77
CA ASN A 102 -20.76 0.78 7.33
C ASN A 102 -19.48 1.11 6.59
N LEU A 103 -19.38 0.60 5.35
CA LEU A 103 -18.45 1.13 4.36
C LEU A 103 -19.06 2.40 3.75
N ALA A 104 -18.33 3.50 3.83
CA ALA A 104 -18.69 4.80 3.31
C ALA A 104 -17.81 5.18 2.12
N TYR A 105 -18.27 6.14 1.33
CA TYR A 105 -17.60 6.62 0.13
C TYR A 105 -17.37 8.13 0.17
N ALA A 106 -16.22 8.55 -0.33
CA ALA A 106 -15.92 9.95 -0.60
C ALA A 106 -15.17 10.08 -1.93
N GLU A 107 -15.22 11.26 -2.53
CA GLU A 107 -14.53 11.56 -3.78
C GLU A 107 -13.88 12.94 -3.77
N SER A 108 -12.83 13.10 -4.59
CA SER A 108 -12.09 14.34 -4.72
C SER A 108 -11.53 14.50 -6.14
N THR A 109 -11.40 15.74 -6.60
CA THR A 109 -10.70 16.08 -7.85
C THR A 109 -9.25 16.46 -7.64
N ASN A 110 -8.87 16.81 -6.41
CA ASN A 110 -7.51 17.28 -6.09
C ASN A 110 -6.80 16.52 -4.96
N GLY A 111 -7.50 15.56 -4.29
CA GLY A 111 -6.95 14.75 -3.21
C GLY A 111 -6.83 15.46 -1.86
N ILE A 112 -7.23 16.74 -1.77
CA ILE A 112 -7.17 17.54 -0.56
C ILE A 112 -8.59 17.84 -0.04
N HIS A 113 -9.45 18.30 -0.94
CA HIS A 113 -10.85 18.56 -0.64
C HIS A 113 -11.71 17.37 -1.06
N TRP A 114 -12.34 16.73 -0.09
CA TRP A 114 -13.15 15.53 -0.29
C TRP A 114 -14.60 15.81 -0.05
N VAL A 115 -15.44 15.28 -0.91
CA VAL A 115 -16.90 15.36 -0.82
C VAL A 115 -17.44 13.99 -0.41
N LYS A 116 -18.38 13.97 0.51
CA LYS A 116 -19.21 12.83 0.90
C LYS A 116 -20.56 12.94 0.18
N PRO A 117 -20.73 12.33 -1.02
CA PRO A 117 -21.93 12.54 -1.83
C PRO A 117 -23.14 11.80 -1.24
N GLU A 118 -24.33 12.34 -1.49
CA GLU A 118 -25.58 11.62 -1.23
C GLU A 118 -25.79 10.57 -2.32
N LEU A 119 -25.57 9.30 -1.99
CA LEU A 119 -25.61 8.20 -2.95
C LEU A 119 -27.01 7.62 -3.15
N GLY A 120 -27.90 7.77 -2.18
CA GLY A 120 -29.25 7.20 -2.23
C GLY A 120 -29.31 5.67 -2.16
N LEU A 121 -28.21 5.01 -1.76
CA LEU A 121 -28.06 3.54 -1.82
C LEU A 121 -28.56 2.84 -0.56
N TYR A 122 -28.33 3.43 0.60
CA TYR A 122 -28.63 2.84 1.89
C TYR A 122 -29.54 3.74 2.71
N GLU A 123 -30.50 3.14 3.40
CA GLU A 123 -31.38 3.87 4.32
C GLU A 123 -30.82 3.81 5.75
N TYR A 124 -30.34 4.95 6.24
CA TYR A 124 -29.84 5.14 7.58
C TYR A 124 -30.85 6.00 8.37
N HIS A 125 -31.46 5.41 9.42
CA HIS A 125 -32.45 6.06 10.28
C HIS A 125 -33.56 6.80 9.51
N GLY A 126 -34.11 6.16 8.46
CA GLY A 126 -35.22 6.71 7.65
C GLY A 126 -34.81 7.68 6.54
N SER A 127 -33.51 7.90 6.32
CA SER A 127 -32.99 8.78 5.25
C SER A 127 -31.96 8.07 4.36
N LYS A 128 -32.07 8.34 3.05
CA LYS A 128 -31.06 7.91 2.05
C LYS A 128 -30.09 9.03 1.66
N ALA A 129 -30.21 10.21 2.28
CA ALA A 129 -29.30 11.34 2.05
C ALA A 129 -27.96 11.10 2.79
N ASN A 130 -27.19 10.12 2.33
CA ASN A 130 -25.93 9.71 2.93
C ASN A 130 -24.97 9.11 1.90
N ASN A 131 -23.71 8.93 2.29
CA ASN A 131 -22.63 8.33 1.49
C ASN A 131 -22.34 6.88 1.86
N LEU A 132 -23.27 6.17 2.48
CA LEU A 132 -23.12 4.78 2.90
C LEU A 132 -23.42 3.80 1.76
N LEU A 133 -22.68 2.71 1.70
CA LEU A 133 -22.81 1.69 0.66
C LEU A 133 -23.73 0.52 1.09
N GLY A 134 -24.21 0.51 2.33
CA GLY A 134 -24.98 -0.60 2.86
C GLY A 134 -24.19 -1.89 3.00
N LEU A 135 -22.86 -1.77 3.09
CA LEU A 135 -21.96 -2.89 3.28
C LEU A 135 -21.40 -2.85 4.71
N HIS A 136 -21.83 -3.81 5.53
CA HIS A 136 -21.45 -3.91 6.94
C HIS A 136 -20.21 -4.76 7.18
N SER A 137 -19.56 -5.17 6.12
CA SER A 137 -18.31 -5.91 6.10
C SER A 137 -17.16 -4.92 5.92
N LEU A 138 -16.27 -4.83 6.90
CA LEU A 138 -15.46 -3.62 7.11
C LEU A 138 -13.95 -3.83 6.91
N GLU A 139 -13.50 -5.09 6.82
CA GLU A 139 -12.09 -5.43 6.93
C GLU A 139 -11.40 -5.65 5.58
N GLY A 140 -11.95 -5.13 4.49
CA GLY A 140 -11.42 -5.31 3.15
C GLY A 140 -10.70 -4.09 2.57
N VAL A 141 -10.18 -4.29 1.38
CA VAL A 141 -9.69 -3.24 0.49
C VAL A 141 -10.35 -3.37 -0.88
N VAL A 142 -10.58 -2.25 -1.53
CA VAL A 142 -11.15 -2.22 -2.88
C VAL A 142 -10.04 -2.24 -3.91
N PHE A 143 -10.04 -3.20 -4.83
CA PHE A 143 -9.13 -3.19 -5.98
C PHE A 143 -9.89 -3.48 -7.28
N GLN A 144 -9.34 -3.00 -8.39
CA GLN A 144 -9.80 -3.41 -9.71
C GLN A 144 -9.14 -4.72 -10.07
N ASP A 145 -9.96 -5.72 -10.36
CA ASP A 145 -9.50 -7.05 -10.72
C ASP A 145 -9.41 -7.16 -12.23
N PRO A 146 -8.20 -7.27 -12.81
CA PRO A 146 -8.02 -7.33 -14.25
C PRO A 146 -8.54 -8.63 -14.86
N ASN A 147 -8.81 -9.65 -14.05
CA ASN A 147 -9.26 -10.97 -14.49
C ASN A 147 -10.78 -11.13 -14.41
N GLN A 148 -11.51 -10.06 -14.06
CA GLN A 148 -12.96 -10.12 -13.97
C GLN A 148 -13.63 -9.33 -15.10
N PRO A 149 -14.86 -9.70 -15.49
CA PRO A 149 -15.62 -8.95 -16.48
C PRO A 149 -16.02 -7.57 -15.92
N PRO A 150 -16.41 -6.62 -16.78
CA PRO A 150 -16.73 -5.24 -16.38
C PRO A 150 -17.76 -5.12 -15.25
N GLU A 151 -18.73 -6.03 -15.18
CA GLU A 151 -19.77 -6.08 -14.13
C GLU A 151 -19.25 -6.54 -12.76
N GLU A 152 -18.05 -7.14 -12.70
CA GLU A 152 -17.37 -7.59 -11.48
C GLU A 152 -15.99 -6.95 -11.29
N ARG A 153 -15.67 -5.91 -12.05
CA ARG A 153 -14.31 -5.34 -12.13
C ARG A 153 -13.76 -4.82 -10.80
N TYR A 154 -14.62 -4.43 -9.86
CA TYR A 154 -14.19 -4.10 -8.51
C TYR A 154 -14.40 -5.30 -7.61
N THR A 155 -13.36 -5.63 -6.88
CA THR A 155 -13.37 -6.68 -5.87
C THR A 155 -13.05 -6.11 -4.50
N TYR A 156 -13.72 -6.65 -3.48
CA TYR A 156 -13.52 -6.34 -2.07
C TYR A 156 -13.60 -7.67 -1.30
N VAL A 157 -12.57 -8.03 -0.55
CA VAL A 157 -12.55 -9.28 0.23
C VAL A 157 -12.60 -8.95 1.70
N SER A 158 -13.65 -9.38 2.38
CA SER A 158 -13.87 -9.08 3.78
C SER A 158 -14.67 -10.16 4.48
N THR A 159 -14.75 -10.05 5.81
CA THR A 159 -15.58 -10.94 6.62
C THR A 159 -17.04 -10.91 6.15
N GLY A 160 -17.69 -12.05 6.09
CA GLY A 160 -19.07 -12.17 5.65
C GLY A 160 -20.02 -12.36 6.79
N LYS A 161 -20.90 -11.44 6.95
CA LYS A 161 -22.36 -11.45 6.97
C LYS A 161 -22.82 -10.02 6.74
N PRO A 162 -23.48 -9.74 5.66
CA PRO A 162 -24.25 -8.51 5.53
C PRO A 162 -25.36 -8.54 6.59
N ASN A 163 -25.60 -7.45 7.27
CA ASN A 163 -26.74 -7.18 8.16
C ASN A 163 -26.72 -7.78 9.56
N SER A 164 -25.59 -8.15 10.12
CA SER A 164 -25.55 -8.58 11.50
C SER A 164 -24.63 -7.74 12.36
N SER A 165 -25.20 -6.90 13.19
CA SER A 165 -24.56 -6.26 14.33
C SER A 165 -24.32 -7.26 15.49
N SER A 166 -24.81 -8.52 15.39
CA SER A 166 -24.80 -9.48 16.46
C SER A 166 -23.63 -10.46 16.35
N LYS A 167 -22.86 -10.56 17.43
CA LYS A 167 -21.77 -11.52 17.61
C LYS A 167 -22.21 -12.99 17.57
N SER A 168 -23.50 -13.29 17.75
CA SER A 168 -24.05 -14.64 17.79
C SER A 168 -24.07 -15.31 16.41
N GLU A 169 -23.90 -14.57 15.34
CA GLU A 169 -23.90 -15.09 13.97
C GLU A 169 -22.50 -15.40 13.42
N LEU A 170 -21.46 -15.25 14.23
CA LEU A 170 -20.08 -15.58 13.88
C LEU A 170 -19.81 -17.08 13.64
N GLY A 171 -20.78 -17.95 13.92
CA GLY A 171 -20.67 -19.40 13.70
C GLY A 171 -20.52 -19.86 12.24
N ALA A 172 -20.77 -18.99 11.26
CA ALA A 172 -20.57 -19.23 9.84
C ALA A 172 -19.67 -18.17 9.19
N THR A 173 -18.69 -17.67 9.92
CA THR A 173 -17.79 -16.61 9.44
C THR A 173 -16.83 -17.15 8.40
N GLY A 174 -16.71 -16.41 7.32
CA GLY A 174 -15.71 -16.59 6.29
C GLY A 174 -15.24 -15.27 5.75
N LEU A 175 -14.17 -15.27 5.00
CA LEU A 175 -13.83 -14.18 4.11
C LEU A 175 -14.54 -14.41 2.79
N TYR A 176 -15.32 -13.45 2.35
CA TYR A 176 -16.09 -13.50 1.12
C TYR A 176 -15.56 -12.49 0.11
N ARG A 177 -15.61 -12.84 -1.14
CA ARG A 177 -15.47 -11.87 -2.22
C ARG A 177 -16.79 -11.13 -2.39
N TYR A 178 -16.70 -9.82 -2.38
CA TYR A 178 -17.73 -8.90 -2.85
C TYR A 178 -17.26 -8.32 -4.17
N TYR A 179 -18.18 -8.09 -5.10
CA TYR A 179 -17.88 -7.58 -6.42
C TYR A 179 -18.87 -6.50 -6.85
N SER A 180 -18.41 -5.60 -7.73
CA SER A 180 -19.18 -4.46 -8.19
C SER A 180 -18.74 -4.00 -9.58
N ALA A 181 -19.67 -3.47 -10.37
CA ALA A 181 -19.35 -2.81 -11.63
C ALA A 181 -18.89 -1.36 -11.45
N ASP A 182 -19.32 -0.69 -10.40
CA ASP A 182 -19.13 0.75 -10.18
C ASP A 182 -18.35 1.10 -8.90
N GLY A 183 -18.07 0.09 -8.04
CA GLY A 183 -17.43 0.28 -6.74
C GLY A 183 -18.37 0.87 -5.68
N LEU A 184 -19.66 1.00 -5.98
CA LEU A 184 -20.68 1.55 -5.08
C LEU A 184 -21.77 0.53 -4.74
N ARG A 185 -22.24 -0.24 -5.72
CA ARG A 185 -23.25 -1.29 -5.55
C ARG A 185 -22.59 -2.64 -5.52
N TRP A 186 -22.62 -3.28 -4.36
CA TRP A 186 -21.87 -4.51 -4.10
C TRP A 186 -22.78 -5.73 -4.03
N LYS A 187 -22.31 -6.83 -4.61
CA LYS A 187 -22.87 -8.17 -4.47
C LYS A 187 -21.83 -9.06 -3.81
N ARG A 188 -22.24 -10.10 -3.13
CA ARG A 188 -21.38 -11.06 -2.46
C ARG A 188 -21.51 -12.43 -3.13
N ASP A 189 -20.40 -13.17 -3.22
CA ASP A 189 -20.43 -14.58 -3.60
C ASP A 189 -21.17 -15.38 -2.51
N GLU A 190 -21.83 -16.45 -2.91
CA GLU A 190 -22.58 -17.32 -1.98
C GLU A 190 -21.66 -18.09 -1.03
N LYS A 191 -20.52 -18.54 -1.55
CA LYS A 191 -19.54 -19.33 -0.80
C LYS A 191 -18.40 -18.43 -0.29
N PRO A 192 -17.87 -18.73 0.90
CA PRO A 192 -16.69 -18.02 1.39
C PRO A 192 -15.46 -18.39 0.54
N LEU A 193 -14.63 -17.41 0.26
CA LEU A 193 -13.29 -17.62 -0.30
C LEU A 193 -12.39 -18.36 0.70
N ILE A 194 -12.49 -18.02 1.97
CA ILE A 194 -11.77 -18.68 3.06
C ILE A 194 -12.74 -18.91 4.21
N GLN A 195 -12.76 -20.13 4.75
CA GLN A 195 -13.54 -20.45 5.93
C GLN A 195 -12.83 -19.90 7.19
N GLY A 196 -13.59 -19.27 8.08
CA GLY A 196 -13.07 -18.59 9.27
C GLY A 196 -12.88 -17.09 9.09
N GLY A 197 -12.81 -16.35 10.19
CA GLY A 197 -12.81 -14.88 10.17
C GLY A 197 -11.42 -14.28 10.31
N SER A 198 -11.24 -13.11 9.73
CA SER A 198 -10.13 -12.21 9.99
C SER A 198 -10.69 -10.82 10.27
N ASP A 199 -10.57 -10.36 11.51
CA ASP A 199 -11.11 -9.10 12.01
C ASP A 199 -10.14 -7.91 11.78
N THR A 200 -9.38 -7.95 10.70
CA THR A 200 -8.42 -6.93 10.33
C THR A 200 -8.47 -6.67 8.84
N GLN A 201 -7.72 -5.67 8.38
CA GLN A 201 -7.63 -5.39 6.95
C GLN A 201 -7.13 -6.60 6.17
N ASN A 202 -7.97 -7.09 5.27
CA ASN A 202 -7.64 -8.16 4.33
C ASN A 202 -7.27 -7.50 3.01
N VAL A 203 -5.98 -7.54 2.68
CA VAL A 203 -5.45 -6.90 1.48
C VAL A 203 -5.36 -7.93 0.38
N VAL A 204 -5.86 -7.60 -0.80
CA VAL A 204 -5.82 -8.49 -1.98
C VAL A 204 -5.41 -7.69 -3.21
N TRP A 205 -4.57 -8.28 -4.05
CA TRP A 205 -4.26 -7.78 -5.39
C TRP A 205 -3.94 -8.92 -6.35
N TRP A 206 -4.06 -8.67 -7.66
CA TRP A 206 -3.54 -9.55 -8.69
C TRP A 206 -2.05 -9.28 -8.90
N ASP A 207 -1.23 -10.31 -8.80
CA ASP A 207 0.20 -10.24 -9.08
C ASP A 207 0.46 -10.62 -10.53
N GLU A 208 0.72 -9.62 -11.37
CA GLU A 208 0.92 -9.82 -12.80
C GLU A 208 2.20 -10.60 -13.12
N HIS A 209 3.22 -10.51 -12.28
CA HIS A 209 4.50 -11.20 -12.47
C HIS A 209 4.42 -12.66 -12.05
N ARG A 210 3.67 -12.95 -10.99
CA ARG A 210 3.51 -14.32 -10.44
C ARG A 210 2.26 -15.02 -10.96
N LYS A 211 1.37 -14.29 -11.63
CA LYS A 211 0.09 -14.81 -12.16
C LYS A 211 -0.78 -15.46 -11.06
N GLU A 212 -0.85 -14.80 -9.92
CA GLU A 212 -1.63 -15.25 -8.77
C GLU A 212 -2.30 -14.08 -8.05
N TYR A 213 -3.37 -14.35 -7.33
CA TYR A 213 -3.88 -13.40 -6.35
C TYR A 213 -3.06 -13.53 -5.07
N VAL A 214 -2.49 -12.42 -4.63
CA VAL A 214 -1.84 -12.33 -3.32
C VAL A 214 -2.84 -11.80 -2.33
N MET A 215 -2.99 -12.50 -1.20
CA MET A 215 -3.83 -12.07 -0.10
C MET A 215 -3.01 -11.97 1.18
N ILE A 216 -3.03 -10.80 1.81
CA ILE A 216 -2.39 -10.54 3.10
C ILE A 216 -3.47 -10.53 4.16
N VAL A 217 -3.31 -11.38 5.16
CA VAL A 217 -4.26 -11.56 6.26
C VAL A 217 -3.55 -11.60 7.61
N ARG A 218 -4.30 -11.37 8.67
CA ARG A 218 -3.81 -11.61 10.03
C ARG A 218 -3.70 -13.10 10.29
N GLY A 219 -2.57 -13.50 10.85
CA GLY A 219 -2.42 -14.77 11.54
C GLY A 219 -2.14 -14.56 13.02
N TRP A 220 -2.01 -15.68 13.75
CA TRP A 220 -1.59 -15.70 15.14
C TRP A 220 -0.43 -16.68 15.30
N ASN A 221 0.61 -16.27 15.98
CA ASN A 221 1.62 -17.20 16.48
C ASN A 221 1.08 -17.87 17.76
N VAL A 222 1.43 -19.13 17.98
CA VAL A 222 0.90 -19.90 19.11
C VAL A 222 1.69 -19.64 20.37
N ASP A 223 3.01 -19.68 20.25
CA ASP A 223 3.92 -19.45 21.35
C ASP A 223 5.11 -18.59 20.91
N PRO A 224 5.29 -17.42 21.49
CA PRO A 224 4.30 -16.69 22.28
C PRO A 224 3.09 -16.27 21.45
N LYS A 225 1.91 -16.20 22.08
CA LYS A 225 0.68 -15.79 21.40
C LYS A 225 0.76 -14.33 20.97
N ARG A 226 1.04 -14.10 19.68
CA ARG A 226 1.18 -12.77 19.05
C ARG A 226 0.49 -12.74 17.70
N ARG A 227 0.00 -11.57 17.31
CA ARG A 227 -0.47 -11.34 15.95
C ARG A 227 0.71 -11.35 14.98
N LYS A 228 0.50 -11.90 13.81
CA LYS A 228 1.45 -11.97 12.71
C LYS A 228 0.78 -11.62 11.40
N VAL A 229 1.56 -11.34 10.38
CA VAL A 229 1.10 -11.17 9.01
C VAL A 229 1.35 -12.46 8.24
N SER A 230 0.32 -12.92 7.57
CA SER A 230 0.36 -14.14 6.76
C SER A 230 -0.04 -13.84 5.32
N ARG A 231 0.48 -14.64 4.37
CA ARG A 231 0.23 -14.50 2.95
C ARG A 231 -0.37 -15.78 2.38
N LEU A 232 -1.40 -15.59 1.57
CA LEU A 232 -1.96 -16.63 0.70
C LEU A 232 -1.67 -16.30 -0.76
N ALA A 233 -1.41 -17.34 -1.54
CA ALA A 233 -1.42 -17.31 -3.00
C ALA A 233 -2.63 -18.09 -3.48
N LEU A 234 -3.45 -17.47 -4.32
CA LEU A 234 -4.68 -18.05 -4.84
C LEU A 234 -4.70 -17.93 -6.38
N SER A 235 -5.12 -18.99 -7.06
CA SER A 235 -5.31 -18.96 -8.52
C SER A 235 -6.60 -18.24 -8.93
N THR A 236 -7.57 -18.20 -8.04
CA THR A 236 -8.89 -17.59 -8.26
C THR A 236 -9.45 -17.03 -6.95
N LEU A 237 -10.35 -16.05 -7.05
CA LEU A 237 -11.13 -15.55 -5.92
C LEU A 237 -12.57 -16.07 -5.89
N LYS A 238 -12.93 -16.97 -6.81
CA LYS A 238 -14.31 -17.51 -6.97
C LYS A 238 -14.50 -18.87 -6.29
N GLU A 239 -13.43 -19.50 -5.83
CA GLU A 239 -13.48 -20.81 -5.20
C GLU A 239 -13.01 -20.73 -3.75
N THR A 240 -13.58 -21.58 -2.91
CA THR A 240 -13.14 -21.68 -1.53
C THR A 240 -11.72 -22.27 -1.49
N ALA A 241 -10.79 -21.50 -0.93
CA ALA A 241 -9.42 -21.96 -0.77
C ALA A 241 -9.33 -23.16 0.18
N ALA A 242 -8.46 -24.10 -0.15
CA ALA A 242 -8.24 -25.32 0.65
C ALA A 242 -7.40 -25.03 1.92
N VAL A 243 -7.77 -23.99 2.66
CA VAL A 243 -7.16 -23.59 3.94
C VAL A 243 -8.12 -24.00 5.03
N LYS A 244 -7.69 -24.87 5.94
CA LYS A 244 -8.52 -25.24 7.09
C LYS A 244 -8.49 -24.13 8.14
N PRO A 245 -9.67 -23.62 8.56
CA PRO A 245 -9.74 -22.71 9.67
C PRO A 245 -9.35 -23.44 10.97
N LEU A 246 -8.58 -22.79 11.81
CA LEU A 246 -8.28 -23.32 13.13
C LEU A 246 -9.31 -22.81 14.13
N GLY A 247 -10.19 -23.73 14.53
CA GLY A 247 -11.17 -23.50 15.59
C GLY A 247 -12.42 -22.73 15.17
N THR A 248 -13.40 -22.71 16.05
CA THR A 248 -14.74 -22.15 15.83
C THR A 248 -15.00 -20.83 16.58
N GLY A 249 -13.97 -20.24 17.19
CA GLY A 249 -14.11 -19.06 18.05
C GLY A 249 -13.43 -17.81 17.51
N PHE A 250 -13.96 -16.67 17.93
CA PHE A 250 -13.31 -15.36 17.71
C PHE A 250 -11.90 -15.40 18.32
N GLY A 251 -10.87 -15.27 17.51
CA GLY A 251 -9.46 -15.37 17.94
C GLY A 251 -8.72 -16.63 17.50
N ASN A 252 -9.37 -17.57 16.85
CA ASN A 252 -8.74 -18.76 16.26
C ASN A 252 -8.56 -18.57 14.77
N TYR A 253 -7.73 -17.60 14.38
CA TYR A 253 -7.54 -17.25 12.98
C TYR A 253 -6.29 -17.90 12.42
N PHE A 254 -6.40 -18.78 11.44
CA PHE A 254 -5.35 -19.19 10.51
C PHE A 254 -3.94 -19.32 11.11
N HIS A 255 -3.79 -20.19 12.13
CA HIS A 255 -2.55 -20.19 12.91
C HIS A 255 -1.38 -20.87 12.22
N HIS A 256 -1.61 -22.03 11.60
CA HIS A 256 -0.51 -22.90 11.20
C HIS A 256 -0.38 -23.11 9.69
N GLU A 257 -1.47 -22.98 8.94
CA GLU A 257 -1.51 -23.37 7.52
C GLU A 257 -1.20 -22.25 6.56
N ILE A 258 -1.32 -20.97 7.00
CA ILE A 258 -0.99 -19.84 6.14
C ILE A 258 0.44 -19.38 6.43
N PRO A 259 1.32 -19.33 5.41
CA PRO A 259 2.70 -18.91 5.58
C PRO A 259 2.83 -17.55 6.26
N THR A 260 3.68 -17.47 7.28
CA THR A 260 4.03 -16.23 7.96
C THR A 260 5.01 -15.46 7.11
N ILE A 261 4.73 -14.19 6.84
CA ILE A 261 5.63 -13.30 6.11
C ILE A 261 6.20 -12.19 7.00
N LEU A 262 5.57 -11.88 8.13
CA LEU A 262 6.08 -10.90 9.07
C LEU A 262 5.62 -11.22 10.50
N LEU A 263 6.56 -11.20 11.44
CA LEU A 263 6.36 -11.42 12.87
C LEU A 263 7.27 -10.48 13.66
N CYS A 264 6.84 -10.05 14.85
CA CYS A 264 7.73 -9.39 15.80
C CYS A 264 8.84 -10.33 16.25
N ASP A 265 10.04 -9.80 16.37
CA ASP A 265 11.25 -10.49 16.81
C ASP A 265 11.82 -9.88 18.10
N ASP A 266 13.03 -10.31 18.51
CA ASP A 266 13.64 -9.90 19.77
C ASP A 266 14.15 -8.46 19.78
N GLN A 267 14.23 -7.80 18.61
CA GLN A 267 14.55 -6.37 18.51
C GLN A 267 13.32 -5.49 18.74
N ASP A 268 12.11 -6.06 18.69
CA ASP A 268 10.89 -5.32 18.99
C ASP A 268 10.68 -5.20 20.49
N PRO A 269 10.15 -4.07 20.98
CA PRO A 269 9.80 -3.92 22.37
C PRO A 269 8.86 -5.03 22.84
N SER A 270 9.03 -5.49 24.08
CA SER A 270 8.15 -6.51 24.65
C SER A 270 6.67 -6.13 24.53
N ARG A 271 5.79 -7.10 24.34
CA ARG A 271 4.33 -6.93 24.16
C ARG A 271 3.94 -6.16 22.90
N THR A 272 4.77 -6.18 21.88
CA THR A 272 4.43 -5.63 20.56
C THR A 272 3.81 -6.72 19.69
N ASP A 273 2.73 -6.37 18.98
CA ASP A 273 2.08 -7.19 17.97
C ASP A 273 2.09 -6.45 16.62
N ILE A 274 2.10 -7.17 15.51
CA ILE A 274 1.78 -6.58 14.22
C ILE A 274 0.26 -6.68 14.04
N TYR A 275 -0.42 -5.53 14.12
CA TYR A 275 -1.88 -5.47 14.11
C TYR A 275 -2.46 -5.79 12.74
N ASN A 276 -1.97 -5.17 11.70
CA ASN A 276 -2.30 -5.39 10.28
C ASN A 276 -1.13 -4.95 9.41
N MET A 277 -1.22 -5.19 8.12
CA MET A 277 -0.29 -4.65 7.12
C MET A 277 -1.06 -4.24 5.87
N SER A 278 -1.10 -2.95 5.58
CA SER A 278 -1.43 -2.45 4.25
C SER A 278 -0.26 -2.75 3.32
N ALA A 279 -0.51 -3.39 2.19
CA ALA A 279 0.54 -3.74 1.24
C ALA A 279 0.01 -3.70 -0.19
N GLN A 280 0.89 -3.45 -1.14
CA GLN A 280 0.54 -3.42 -2.56
C GLN A 280 1.79 -3.42 -3.44
N PRO A 281 1.67 -3.77 -4.74
CA PRO A 281 2.72 -3.50 -5.71
C PRO A 281 3.05 -2.01 -5.77
N TYR A 282 4.31 -1.67 -6.00
CA TYR A 282 4.73 -0.29 -6.13
C TYR A 282 4.23 0.31 -7.45
N ILE A 283 3.64 1.50 -7.38
CA ILE A 283 2.91 2.12 -8.51
C ILE A 283 3.79 2.38 -9.75
N LEU A 284 5.09 2.63 -9.58
CA LEU A 284 6.01 2.95 -10.68
C LEU A 284 6.79 1.73 -11.20
N ASP A 285 6.81 0.66 -10.44
CA ASP A 285 7.46 -0.59 -10.84
C ASP A 285 6.89 -1.75 -10.04
N THR A 286 5.92 -2.44 -10.61
CA THR A 286 5.15 -3.52 -9.96
C THR A 286 5.96 -4.77 -9.63
N ARG A 287 7.25 -4.81 -9.97
CA ARG A 287 8.18 -5.85 -9.51
C ARG A 287 8.59 -5.67 -8.05
N TRP A 288 8.33 -4.47 -7.50
CA TRP A 288 8.56 -4.15 -6.10
C TRP A 288 7.24 -4.11 -5.35
N TYR A 289 7.29 -4.52 -4.08
CA TYR A 289 6.15 -4.48 -3.18
C TYR A 289 6.51 -3.65 -1.96
N VAL A 290 5.56 -2.84 -1.52
CA VAL A 290 5.68 -1.98 -0.35
C VAL A 290 4.61 -2.33 0.66
N GLY A 291 4.99 -2.36 1.92
CA GLY A 291 4.12 -2.70 3.03
C GLY A 291 4.25 -1.72 4.19
N PHE A 292 3.13 -1.48 4.85
CA PHE A 292 2.99 -0.55 5.96
C PHE A 292 2.37 -1.27 7.16
N PRO A 293 3.15 -2.14 7.84
CA PRO A 293 2.68 -2.84 9.02
C PRO A 293 2.44 -1.88 10.18
N THR A 294 1.31 -2.05 10.86
CA THR A 294 0.99 -1.31 12.08
C THR A 294 1.43 -2.12 13.29
N PHE A 295 2.34 -1.57 14.07
CA PHE A 295 2.85 -2.14 15.30
C PHE A 295 2.05 -1.61 16.49
N LEU A 296 1.33 -2.49 17.15
CA LEU A 296 0.56 -2.20 18.35
C LEU A 296 1.36 -2.59 19.59
N ARG A 297 1.70 -1.63 20.43
CA ARG A 297 2.30 -1.90 21.72
C ARG A 297 1.22 -2.08 22.79
N ARG A 298 1.00 -3.31 23.26
CA ARG A 298 0.00 -3.63 24.27
C ARG A 298 0.38 -3.03 25.63
N SER A 299 -0.61 -2.49 26.35
CA SER A 299 -0.41 -1.95 27.69
C SER A 299 0.15 -2.99 28.66
N ALA A 300 0.92 -2.50 29.64
CA ALA A 300 1.35 -3.31 30.79
C ALA A 300 0.24 -3.56 31.80
N LYS A 301 -0.81 -2.74 31.83
CA LYS A 301 -1.89 -2.86 32.80
C LYS A 301 -2.69 -4.12 32.49
N THR A 302 -2.41 -5.15 33.29
CA THR A 302 -3.13 -6.43 33.23
C THR A 302 -4.43 -6.41 34.04
N ASP A 303 -4.69 -5.33 34.77
CA ASP A 303 -5.74 -5.26 35.83
C ASP A 303 -7.11 -4.85 35.29
N ALA A 304 -7.20 -4.46 34.00
CA ALA A 304 -8.51 -4.28 33.38
C ALA A 304 -9.17 -5.65 33.15
N PRO A 305 -10.38 -5.88 33.65
CA PRO A 305 -11.05 -7.16 33.51
C PRO A 305 -11.29 -7.49 32.03
N GLY A 306 -10.95 -8.72 31.65
CA GLY A 306 -11.18 -9.26 30.32
C GLY A 306 -10.08 -8.98 29.29
N TRP A 307 -10.33 -9.45 28.07
CA TRP A 307 -9.37 -9.35 26.96
C TRP A 307 -9.07 -7.91 26.50
N ARG A 308 -9.98 -6.97 26.72
CA ARG A 308 -9.86 -5.56 26.27
C ARG A 308 -8.64 -4.87 26.88
N GLY A 309 -8.45 -4.97 28.18
CA GLY A 309 -7.29 -4.34 28.84
C GLY A 309 -5.94 -4.84 28.34
N ARG A 310 -5.85 -6.13 27.99
CA ARG A 310 -4.63 -6.75 27.47
C ARG A 310 -4.27 -6.35 26.03
N HIS A 311 -5.22 -5.77 25.29
CA HIS A 311 -5.05 -5.36 23.91
C HIS A 311 -5.07 -3.84 23.70
N MET A 312 -5.13 -3.07 24.78
CA MET A 312 -5.04 -1.61 24.72
C MET A 312 -3.60 -1.15 24.47
N GLY A 313 -3.43 -0.10 23.70
CA GLY A 313 -2.14 0.55 23.54
C GLY A 313 -2.04 1.43 22.29
N PRO A 314 -0.96 2.22 22.21
CA PRO A 314 -0.65 3.02 21.05
C PRO A 314 -0.19 2.14 19.87
N ALA A 315 -0.29 2.69 18.67
CA ALA A 315 0.15 2.01 17.45
C ALA A 315 0.84 2.96 16.48
N GLU A 316 1.91 2.48 15.85
CA GLU A 316 2.65 3.20 14.83
C GLU A 316 2.81 2.36 13.57
N VAL A 317 2.99 3.01 12.45
CA VAL A 317 3.25 2.34 11.17
C VAL A 317 4.74 2.35 10.89
N GLN A 318 5.30 1.17 10.60
CA GLN A 318 6.64 1.03 10.04
C GLN A 318 6.58 0.76 8.53
N PHE A 319 7.73 0.69 7.88
CA PHE A 319 7.85 0.36 6.47
C PHE A 319 8.54 -0.98 6.28
N VAL A 320 8.07 -1.75 5.31
CA VAL A 320 8.72 -2.96 4.82
C VAL A 320 8.69 -2.98 3.29
N GLY A 321 9.76 -3.46 2.68
CA GLY A 321 9.87 -3.64 1.24
C GLY A 321 10.08 -5.10 0.87
N SER A 322 9.71 -5.48 -0.35
CA SER A 322 9.89 -6.83 -0.86
C SER A 322 10.10 -6.84 -2.37
N ALA A 323 10.88 -7.78 -2.87
CA ALA A 323 11.05 -8.05 -4.29
C ALA A 323 10.14 -9.18 -4.81
N ASP A 324 9.42 -9.88 -3.91
CA ASP A 324 8.66 -11.09 -4.27
C ASP A 324 7.34 -11.24 -3.52
N SER A 325 6.94 -10.27 -2.70
CA SER A 325 5.78 -10.32 -1.81
C SER A 325 5.82 -11.44 -0.74
N ILE A 326 6.92 -12.16 -0.62
CA ILE A 326 7.11 -13.26 0.33
C ILE A 326 8.14 -12.88 1.40
N ALA A 327 9.35 -12.51 0.98
CA ALA A 327 10.39 -12.01 1.86
C ALA A 327 10.26 -10.50 2.04
N TRP A 328 9.96 -10.06 3.25
CA TRP A 328 9.78 -8.66 3.59
C TRP A 328 10.91 -8.19 4.48
N HIS A 329 11.57 -7.12 4.08
CA HIS A 329 12.71 -6.55 4.78
C HIS A 329 12.27 -5.38 5.67
N ARG A 330 12.69 -5.40 6.94
CA ARG A 330 12.64 -4.28 7.87
C ARG A 330 14.04 -3.67 7.93
N TYR A 331 14.12 -2.37 7.81
CA TYR A 331 15.41 -1.66 7.76
C TYR A 331 15.80 -1.17 9.17
N ASP A 332 15.78 0.13 9.41
CA ASP A 332 16.12 0.73 10.71
C ASP A 332 14.95 0.79 11.70
N ARG A 333 13.80 0.20 11.35
CA ARG A 333 12.59 0.07 12.20
C ARG A 333 12.00 1.37 12.72
N ARG A 334 12.41 2.52 12.19
CA ARG A 334 11.76 3.78 12.54
C ARG A 334 10.33 3.83 12.00
N ALA A 335 9.49 4.62 12.67
CA ALA A 335 8.14 4.84 12.21
C ALA A 335 8.12 5.53 10.84
N TYR A 336 7.42 4.94 9.88
CA TYR A 336 7.15 5.54 8.58
C TYR A 336 6.08 6.63 8.67
N ALA A 337 5.01 6.37 9.42
CA ALA A 337 3.98 7.33 9.77
C ALA A 337 3.81 7.32 11.29
N PRO A 338 4.63 8.09 12.02
CA PRO A 338 4.55 8.13 13.47
C PRO A 338 3.27 8.81 13.92
N PRO A 339 2.69 8.42 15.07
CA PRO A 339 1.60 9.17 15.68
C PRO A 339 2.01 10.61 15.92
N GLY A 340 1.23 11.56 15.42
CA GLY A 340 1.54 12.98 15.54
C GLY A 340 1.43 13.48 16.98
N ILE A 341 2.35 14.35 17.39
CA ILE A 341 2.27 15.09 18.66
C ILE A 341 1.84 16.55 18.47
N ALA A 342 1.54 16.93 17.22
CA ALA A 342 1.17 18.31 16.90
C ALA A 342 -0.22 18.67 17.45
N ALA A 343 -0.34 19.88 17.95
CA ALA A 343 -1.61 20.47 18.37
C ALA A 343 -2.66 20.47 17.24
N PRO A 344 -3.98 20.43 17.56
CA PRO A 344 -4.50 20.58 18.93
C PRO A 344 -4.57 19.27 19.72
N ALA A 345 -4.41 18.10 19.12
CA ALA A 345 -4.58 16.84 19.82
C ALA A 345 -3.44 15.87 19.54
N LYS A 346 -2.91 15.29 20.61
CA LYS A 346 -1.92 14.22 20.53
C LYS A 346 -2.53 12.99 19.90
N LYS A 347 -1.96 12.50 18.80
CA LYS A 347 -2.36 11.24 18.18
C LYS A 347 -1.60 10.08 18.82
N ASN A 348 -2.32 9.01 19.10
CA ASN A 348 -1.76 7.81 19.75
C ASN A 348 -1.70 6.61 18.81
N MET A 349 -2.38 6.68 17.67
CA MET A 349 -2.35 5.61 16.68
C MET A 349 -2.38 6.18 15.26
N THR A 350 -1.69 5.47 14.37
CA THR A 350 -1.75 5.68 12.92
C THR A 350 -1.93 4.34 12.23
N PHE A 351 -2.75 4.32 11.18
CA PHE A 351 -2.94 3.17 10.28
C PHE A 351 -2.89 3.67 8.84
N MET A 352 -2.06 3.06 7.99
CA MET A 352 -2.04 3.42 6.57
C MET A 352 -3.14 2.66 5.82
N GLY A 353 -3.80 3.37 4.91
CA GLY A 353 -4.70 2.78 3.93
C GLY A 353 -3.96 2.14 2.76
N VAL A 354 -4.72 1.57 1.83
CA VAL A 354 -4.22 1.05 0.56
C VAL A 354 -4.50 2.06 -0.55
N GLY A 355 -3.52 2.27 -1.40
CA GLY A 355 -3.55 3.20 -2.54
C GLY A 355 -2.39 4.18 -2.51
N MET A 356 -1.82 4.40 -3.68
CA MET A 356 -0.79 5.40 -3.95
C MET A 356 -1.21 6.24 -5.14
N ILE A 357 -1.08 7.54 -5.00
CA ILE A 357 -1.41 8.50 -6.06
C ILE A 357 -0.14 9.24 -6.44
N LEU A 358 0.24 9.15 -7.69
CA LEU A 358 1.41 9.86 -8.20
C LEU A 358 1.07 11.32 -8.51
N ARG A 359 1.89 12.24 -8.02
CA ARG A 359 1.79 13.69 -8.28
C ARG A 359 3.19 14.28 -8.50
N GLY A 360 3.61 14.33 -9.77
CA GLY A 360 4.97 14.75 -10.09
C GLY A 360 5.99 13.84 -9.42
N ASP A 361 6.85 14.40 -8.60
CA ASP A 361 7.87 13.69 -7.84
C ASP A 361 7.40 13.20 -6.45
N GLU A 362 6.10 13.22 -6.20
CA GLU A 362 5.48 12.82 -4.94
C GLU A 362 4.55 11.62 -5.10
N ILE A 363 4.53 10.79 -4.09
CA ILE A 363 3.53 9.74 -3.87
C ILE A 363 2.64 10.19 -2.71
N TRP A 364 1.35 10.36 -3.00
CA TRP A 364 0.35 10.66 -1.99
C TRP A 364 -0.30 9.38 -1.49
N GLN A 365 -0.38 9.27 -0.18
CA GLN A 365 -0.99 8.17 0.54
C GLN A 365 -1.96 8.73 1.59
N TYR A 366 -2.87 7.90 2.06
CA TYR A 366 -3.84 8.29 3.07
C TYR A 366 -3.84 7.28 4.22
N GLY A 367 -3.97 7.78 5.43
CA GLY A 367 -4.02 6.97 6.64
C GLY A 367 -4.99 7.55 7.64
N THR A 368 -5.39 6.75 8.61
CA THR A 368 -6.28 7.18 9.70
C THR A 368 -5.47 7.41 10.97
N GLU A 369 -5.69 8.54 11.63
CA GLU A 369 -5.08 8.89 12.92
C GLU A 369 -6.13 8.96 14.02
N PHE A 370 -5.74 8.58 15.26
CA PHE A 370 -6.61 8.54 16.41
C PHE A 370 -5.99 9.24 17.62
N GLU A 371 -6.83 9.95 18.38
CA GLU A 371 -6.46 10.54 19.68
C GLU A 371 -6.45 9.49 20.78
N THR A 372 -7.31 8.47 20.68
CA THR A 372 -7.40 7.35 21.63
C THR A 372 -6.36 6.27 21.31
N VAL A 373 -6.17 5.35 22.25
CA VAL A 373 -5.40 4.13 22.01
C VAL A 373 -6.30 2.97 21.55
N HIS A 374 -5.71 1.93 20.98
CA HIS A 374 -6.45 0.74 20.62
C HIS A 374 -7.17 0.14 21.86
N GLY A 375 -8.43 -0.23 21.70
CA GLY A 375 -9.23 -0.85 22.75
C GLY A 375 -9.90 0.12 23.74
N ASP A 376 -9.60 1.42 23.66
CA ASP A 376 -10.22 2.46 24.51
C ASP A 376 -11.62 2.83 23.99
N VAL A 377 -12.56 1.92 24.15
CA VAL A 377 -13.95 2.08 23.73
C VAL A 377 -14.65 3.18 24.53
N GLU A 378 -14.32 3.30 25.81
CA GLU A 378 -14.95 4.25 26.73
C GLU A 378 -14.67 5.70 26.34
N ALA A 379 -13.42 6.01 25.99
CA ALA A 379 -13.08 7.35 25.50
C ALA A 379 -13.83 7.67 24.20
N ARG A 380 -13.95 6.71 23.27
CA ARG A 380 -14.68 6.90 22.00
C ARG A 380 -16.19 7.01 22.17
N GLN A 381 -16.77 6.44 23.22
CA GLN A 381 -18.18 6.65 23.54
C GLN A 381 -18.44 8.09 24.01
N LYS A 382 -17.45 8.74 24.61
CA LYS A 382 -17.55 10.13 25.07
C LYS A 382 -17.29 11.14 23.97
N LYS A 383 -16.39 10.83 23.06
CA LYS A 383 -16.00 11.67 21.93
C LYS A 383 -15.65 10.80 20.72
N ALA A 384 -16.31 11.06 19.61
CA ALA A 384 -15.99 10.41 18.34
C ALA A 384 -14.50 10.63 17.97
N ASP A 385 -13.87 9.62 17.34
CA ASP A 385 -12.45 9.64 17.03
C ASP A 385 -12.20 9.14 15.60
N GLY A 386 -10.98 9.35 15.14
CA GLY A 386 -10.55 9.00 13.80
C GLY A 386 -10.67 10.16 12.81
N SER A 387 -9.60 10.38 12.11
CA SER A 387 -9.53 11.35 11.02
C SER A 387 -8.64 10.81 9.92
N ILE A 388 -8.98 11.05 8.66
CA ILE A 388 -8.14 10.64 7.54
C ILE A 388 -7.20 11.77 7.18
N VAL A 389 -5.93 11.44 7.06
CA VAL A 389 -4.81 12.37 6.83
C VAL A 389 -4.10 11.98 5.55
N ARG A 390 -3.68 12.97 4.79
CA ARG A 390 -2.81 12.80 3.63
C ARG A 390 -1.35 12.79 4.06
N TYR A 391 -0.62 11.81 3.58
CA TYR A 391 0.82 11.67 3.72
C TYR A 391 1.48 11.79 2.36
N VAL A 392 2.66 12.38 2.34
CA VAL A 392 3.44 12.58 1.11
C VAL A 392 4.79 11.93 1.27
N GLN A 393 5.15 11.10 0.31
CA GLN A 393 6.48 10.51 0.18
C GLN A 393 7.10 10.95 -1.15
N ARG A 394 8.41 11.10 -1.19
CA ARG A 394 9.17 11.26 -2.42
C ARG A 394 8.98 10.01 -3.30
N VAL A 395 8.93 10.17 -4.61
CA VAL A 395 9.03 9.03 -5.55
C VAL A 395 10.28 8.21 -5.23
N ASP A 396 10.14 6.88 -5.14
CA ASP A 396 11.19 5.92 -4.73
C ASP A 396 11.76 6.16 -3.30
N GLY A 397 11.17 7.07 -2.54
CA GLY A 397 11.75 7.63 -1.33
C GLY A 397 11.56 6.82 -0.05
N PHE A 398 11.01 5.61 -0.11
CA PHE A 398 10.73 4.81 1.11
C PHE A 398 11.98 4.45 1.89
N VAL A 399 13.04 4.03 1.17
CA VAL A 399 14.34 3.69 1.72
C VAL A 399 15.41 4.37 0.89
N SER A 400 16.42 4.91 1.55
CA SER A 400 17.61 5.48 0.90
C SER A 400 18.89 4.87 1.45
N LEU A 401 19.92 4.87 0.62
CA LEU A 401 21.29 4.65 1.04
C LEU A 401 21.85 6.01 1.50
N ASP A 402 22.05 6.13 2.81
CA ASP A 402 22.46 7.37 3.47
C ASP A 402 23.92 7.37 3.84
N THR A 403 24.61 8.49 3.57
CA THR A 403 25.94 8.79 4.10
C THR A 403 25.91 10.03 4.99
N GLY A 404 26.73 10.00 6.04
CA GLY A 404 26.88 11.13 6.98
C GLY A 404 27.93 12.14 6.54
N ASN A 405 28.44 12.91 7.52
CA ASN A 405 29.48 13.93 7.29
C ASN A 405 30.80 13.34 6.80
N VAL A 406 31.11 12.11 7.20
CA VAL A 406 32.29 11.37 6.73
C VAL A 406 31.90 10.69 5.42
N ALA A 407 32.82 10.72 4.46
CA ALA A 407 32.63 10.04 3.19
C ALA A 407 32.37 8.54 3.40
N GLY A 408 31.37 8.04 2.71
CA GLY A 408 31.00 6.63 2.68
C GLY A 408 31.00 6.09 1.25
N SER A 409 30.98 4.77 1.14
CA SER A 409 30.89 4.08 -0.14
C SER A 409 29.97 2.87 -0.05
N ALA A 410 29.43 2.50 -1.21
CA ALA A 410 28.69 1.26 -1.38
C ALA A 410 28.90 0.71 -2.79
N ARG A 411 28.82 -0.62 -2.92
CA ARG A 411 28.88 -1.30 -4.21
C ARG A 411 27.66 -2.19 -4.38
N THR A 412 27.06 -2.14 -5.57
CA THR A 412 25.99 -3.06 -5.91
C THR A 412 26.54 -4.44 -6.30
N ARG A 413 25.68 -5.47 -6.28
CA ARG A 413 25.91 -6.64 -7.11
C ARG A 413 25.93 -6.25 -8.59
N LEU A 414 26.34 -7.17 -9.47
CA LEU A 414 26.23 -6.95 -10.89
C LEU A 414 24.78 -6.69 -11.28
N VAL A 415 24.56 -5.62 -12.03
CA VAL A 415 23.26 -5.22 -12.58
C VAL A 415 23.38 -5.09 -14.09
N LYS A 416 22.35 -5.50 -14.81
CA LYS A 416 22.30 -5.41 -16.26
C LYS A 416 22.09 -3.96 -16.67
N ILE A 417 22.98 -3.40 -17.50
CA ILE A 417 22.81 -2.07 -18.10
C ILE A 417 21.72 -2.16 -19.16
N THR A 418 20.61 -1.49 -18.96
CA THR A 418 19.42 -1.58 -19.84
C THR A 418 19.17 -0.34 -20.69
N GLY A 419 19.92 0.73 -20.47
CA GLY A 419 19.81 1.98 -21.19
C GLY A 419 21.17 2.65 -21.41
N ASN A 420 21.20 3.74 -22.12
CA ASN A 420 22.43 4.41 -22.49
C ASN A 420 22.82 5.56 -21.55
N GLN A 421 22.02 5.84 -20.54
CA GLN A 421 22.31 6.83 -19.48
C GLN A 421 21.98 6.23 -18.11
N LEU A 422 22.74 6.62 -17.11
CA LEU A 422 22.48 6.30 -15.70
C LEU A 422 21.84 7.51 -15.04
N ILE A 423 20.65 7.30 -14.49
CA ILE A 423 19.85 8.34 -13.83
C ILE A 423 19.72 7.98 -12.34
N LEU A 424 19.98 8.95 -11.47
CA LEU A 424 19.82 8.81 -10.02
C LEU A 424 18.66 9.64 -9.50
N ASN A 425 18.02 9.12 -8.46
CA ASN A 425 17.14 9.85 -7.58
C ASN A 425 17.89 10.06 -6.26
N LEU A 426 18.32 11.29 -5.97
CA LEU A 426 19.18 11.59 -4.82
C LEU A 426 18.90 12.98 -4.22
N ASP A 427 19.39 13.16 -3.01
CA ASP A 427 19.46 14.44 -2.30
C ASP A 427 20.81 14.54 -1.61
N THR A 428 21.65 15.45 -2.09
CA THR A 428 22.96 15.73 -1.48
C THR A 428 22.89 16.87 -0.45
N GLY A 429 21.71 17.44 -0.25
CA GLY A 429 21.60 18.68 0.49
C GLY A 429 22.44 19.79 -0.17
N ALA A 430 22.86 20.77 0.63
CA ALA A 430 23.66 21.91 0.13
C ALA A 430 25.17 21.67 0.21
N LEU A 431 25.63 20.64 0.93
CA LEU A 431 27.05 20.47 1.28
C LEU A 431 27.56 19.05 1.02
N GLY A 432 26.74 18.21 0.43
CA GLY A 432 27.10 16.84 0.07
C GLY A 432 27.39 16.70 -1.41
N GLU A 433 28.01 15.58 -1.77
CA GLU A 433 28.26 15.19 -3.15
C GLU A 433 28.11 13.67 -3.34
N MET A 434 27.85 13.25 -4.56
CA MET A 434 27.82 11.86 -5.00
C MET A 434 28.71 11.68 -6.23
N ARG A 435 29.53 10.62 -6.23
CA ARG A 435 30.26 10.14 -7.40
C ARG A 435 29.92 8.71 -7.68
N VAL A 436 29.88 8.30 -8.92
CA VAL A 436 29.50 6.96 -9.35
C VAL A 436 30.59 6.37 -10.24
N GLY A 437 30.98 5.12 -9.94
CA GLY A 437 31.87 4.34 -10.79
C GLY A 437 31.17 3.10 -11.34
N LEU A 438 31.61 2.65 -12.53
CA LEU A 438 31.30 1.34 -13.08
C LEU A 438 32.42 0.37 -12.74
N VAL A 439 32.05 -0.83 -12.30
CA VAL A 439 32.99 -1.86 -11.86
C VAL A 439 32.65 -3.17 -12.58
N ASP A 440 33.64 -3.85 -13.12
CA ASP A 440 33.46 -5.11 -13.83
C ASP A 440 33.32 -6.33 -12.86
N ALA A 441 33.08 -7.50 -13.42
CA ALA A 441 32.92 -8.74 -12.64
C ALA A 441 34.17 -9.16 -11.86
N ASN A 442 35.36 -8.62 -12.20
CA ASN A 442 36.60 -8.86 -11.49
C ASN A 442 36.88 -7.84 -10.38
N GLY A 443 35.92 -6.91 -10.16
CA GLY A 443 36.07 -5.83 -9.17
C GLY A 443 36.94 -4.67 -9.67
N GLN A 444 37.27 -4.60 -10.98
CA GLN A 444 38.10 -3.55 -11.54
C GLN A 444 37.20 -2.39 -12.08
N ALA A 445 37.64 -1.17 -11.82
CA ALA A 445 36.97 0.00 -12.35
C ALA A 445 37.05 0.01 -13.89
N VAL A 446 35.93 0.30 -14.54
CA VAL A 446 35.88 0.45 -16.01
C VAL A 446 36.64 1.71 -16.41
N PRO A 447 37.68 1.63 -17.29
CA PRO A 447 38.51 2.76 -17.65
C PRO A 447 37.71 3.95 -18.20
N GLY A 448 37.84 5.12 -17.57
CA GLY A 448 37.15 6.36 -17.92
C GLY A 448 35.70 6.45 -17.37
N PHE A 449 35.29 5.45 -16.56
CA PHE A 449 34.00 5.41 -15.88
C PHE A 449 34.14 5.06 -14.39
N SER A 450 35.31 5.29 -13.80
CA SER A 450 35.53 5.13 -12.36
C SER A 450 34.82 6.23 -11.58
N ALA A 451 34.71 6.07 -10.26
CA ALA A 451 34.17 7.12 -9.39
C ALA A 451 35.06 8.39 -9.43
N ASP A 452 36.37 8.25 -9.69
CA ASP A 452 37.30 9.38 -9.81
C ASP A 452 37.12 10.12 -11.15
N ASP A 453 36.67 9.43 -12.20
CA ASP A 453 36.31 10.02 -13.48
C ASP A 453 34.93 10.70 -13.47
N CYS A 454 34.11 10.46 -12.44
CA CYS A 454 32.74 10.98 -12.34
C CYS A 454 32.75 12.48 -12.00
N VAL A 455 32.01 13.27 -12.77
CA VAL A 455 31.68 14.64 -12.40
C VAL A 455 30.81 14.60 -11.16
N PRO A 456 31.18 15.29 -10.07
CA PRO A 456 30.41 15.27 -8.84
C PRO A 456 28.95 15.69 -9.07
N LEU A 457 28.01 14.94 -8.48
CA LEU A 457 26.62 15.33 -8.46
C LEU A 457 26.32 16.07 -7.16
N GLU A 458 25.94 17.32 -7.28
CA GLU A 458 25.45 18.20 -6.21
C GLU A 458 24.01 18.56 -6.58
N TYR A 459 23.06 17.71 -6.19
CA TYR A 459 21.71 17.75 -6.73
C TYR A 459 20.67 17.24 -5.73
N ASN A 460 19.47 17.84 -5.75
CA ASN A 460 18.28 17.28 -5.10
C ASN A 460 17.16 17.16 -6.12
N GLY A 461 16.87 15.94 -6.53
CA GLY A 461 15.81 15.66 -7.50
C GLY A 461 15.77 14.18 -7.89
N THR A 462 14.80 13.84 -8.73
CA THR A 462 14.46 12.45 -9.08
C THR A 462 15.09 11.97 -10.40
N SER A 463 15.86 12.84 -11.08
CA SER A 463 16.38 12.57 -12.43
C SER A 463 17.76 13.22 -12.68
N ALA A 464 18.74 12.95 -11.81
CA ALA A 464 20.10 13.39 -12.00
C ALA A 464 20.85 12.46 -12.96
N THR A 465 21.29 12.97 -14.11
CA THR A 465 22.10 12.18 -15.06
C THR A 465 23.55 12.12 -14.57
N VAL A 466 24.10 10.90 -14.45
CA VAL A 466 25.50 10.71 -14.15
C VAL A 466 26.36 11.00 -15.37
N THR A 467 27.42 11.77 -15.18
CA THR A 467 28.36 12.14 -16.24
C THR A 467 29.78 11.84 -15.77
N TRP A 468 30.59 11.27 -16.65
CA TRP A 468 32.02 11.06 -16.44
C TRP A 468 32.82 11.98 -17.36
N ASN A 469 34.12 12.06 -17.17
CA ASN A 469 35.02 12.84 -18.03
C ASN A 469 34.91 12.46 -19.51
N ARG A 470 34.44 11.24 -19.81
CA ARG A 470 34.15 10.76 -21.18
C ARG A 470 32.70 11.00 -21.64
N GLY A 471 31.90 11.73 -20.88
CA GLY A 471 30.47 11.96 -21.12
C GLY A 471 29.57 11.01 -20.35
N ASN A 472 28.28 10.95 -20.73
CA ASN A 472 27.25 10.17 -20.04
C ASN A 472 26.74 8.97 -20.85
N ASN A 473 27.34 8.67 -21.99
CA ASN A 473 26.85 7.66 -22.92
C ASN A 473 27.36 6.26 -22.54
N LEU A 474 26.45 5.38 -22.16
CA LEU A 474 26.68 4.00 -21.78
C LEU A 474 26.34 2.97 -22.87
N SER A 475 26.09 3.40 -24.13
CA SER A 475 25.67 2.51 -25.24
C SER A 475 26.60 1.30 -25.43
N ALA A 476 27.92 1.47 -25.20
CA ALA A 476 28.90 0.39 -25.30
C ALA A 476 28.74 -0.70 -24.20
N PHE A 477 27.95 -0.43 -23.17
CA PHE A 477 27.74 -1.35 -22.04
C PHE A 477 26.33 -1.91 -22.00
N VAL A 478 25.41 -1.47 -22.86
CA VAL A 478 24.05 -1.99 -22.89
C VAL A 478 24.06 -3.50 -23.09
N GLY A 479 23.31 -4.21 -22.23
CA GLY A 479 23.27 -5.67 -22.20
C GLY A 479 24.33 -6.32 -21.31
N ARG A 480 25.40 -5.62 -20.94
CA ARG A 480 26.44 -6.11 -20.02
C ARG A 480 25.99 -6.02 -18.57
N GLU A 481 26.59 -6.85 -17.73
CA GLU A 481 26.42 -6.79 -16.29
C GLU A 481 27.63 -6.11 -15.64
N LEU A 482 27.40 -5.02 -14.92
CA LEU A 482 28.40 -4.24 -14.21
C LEU A 482 27.88 -3.92 -12.80
N ALA A 483 28.77 -3.76 -11.85
CA ALA A 483 28.42 -3.20 -10.54
C ALA A 483 28.54 -1.68 -10.59
N LEU A 484 27.74 -1.00 -9.77
CA LEU A 484 27.87 0.43 -9.52
C LEU A 484 28.60 0.62 -8.18
N GLU A 485 29.62 1.47 -8.17
CA GLU A 485 30.25 1.98 -6.96
C GLU A 485 29.73 3.38 -6.69
N PHE A 486 29.18 3.61 -5.51
CA PHE A 486 28.76 4.92 -5.03
C PHE A 486 29.75 5.41 -3.98
N ARG A 487 30.26 6.63 -4.14
CA ARG A 487 31.05 7.33 -3.14
C ARG A 487 30.37 8.66 -2.85
N SER A 488 30.07 8.93 -1.60
CA SER A 488 29.30 10.13 -1.25
C SER A 488 29.55 10.57 0.18
N ASN A 489 29.16 11.80 0.47
CA ASN A 489 29.02 12.34 1.81
C ASN A 489 27.73 13.16 1.90
N ARG A 490 27.11 13.19 3.08
CA ARG A 490 25.87 13.94 3.35
C ARG A 490 24.77 13.71 2.31
N THR A 491 24.66 12.51 1.78
CA THR A 491 23.79 12.20 0.64
C THR A 491 22.78 11.13 1.01
N LYS A 492 21.59 11.24 0.42
CA LYS A 492 20.57 10.21 0.35
C LYS A 492 20.43 9.77 -1.10
N LEU A 493 20.69 8.52 -1.41
CA LEU A 493 20.41 7.91 -2.70
C LEU A 493 19.17 7.03 -2.58
N TYR A 494 18.09 7.38 -3.30
CA TYR A 494 16.80 6.71 -3.20
C TYR A 494 16.64 5.59 -4.24
N SER A 495 17.09 5.82 -5.45
CA SER A 495 17.03 4.83 -6.54
C SER A 495 17.99 5.18 -7.67
N PHE A 496 18.20 4.21 -8.55
CA PHE A 496 18.82 4.46 -9.85
C PHE A 496 18.10 3.67 -10.95
N ARG A 497 18.25 4.12 -12.21
CA ARG A 497 17.71 3.46 -13.39
C ARG A 497 18.56 3.78 -14.61
N PHE A 498 18.43 2.96 -15.64
CA PHE A 498 19.06 3.19 -16.93
C PHE A 498 17.98 3.61 -17.94
N GLU A 499 18.21 4.70 -18.66
CA GLU A 499 17.36 5.26 -19.73
C GLU A 499 18.06 5.25 -21.08
#